data_870a779a8bbbd10a26ba0195dbac07bd
#
_entry.id   870a779a8bbbd10a26ba0195dbac07bd
#
_cell.length_a   1.000
_cell.length_b   1.000
_cell.length_c   1.000
_cell.angle_alpha   90.00
_cell.angle_beta   90.00
_cell.angle_gamma   90.00
#
_symmetry.space_group_name_H-M   'P 1'
#
loop_
_entity.id
_entity.type
_entity.pdbx_description
1 polymer ?
#
loop_
_entity_poly.entity_id
_entity_poly.type
_entity_poly.pdbx_seq_one_letter_code
_entity_poly.pdbx_strand_id
1 'polypeptide(L)'
;MKQITVQKRDGTREPLALEKWQAQIAKVCAGIADVSQSMIEIKAQLHFYDGITTKEIDGITLRAIVDLIDVESNPDVGHTNYQYVAGKQRLSMLRKDVYGSYDPPHLYEIVKRNVATGLYTPELLEWYSEEDWNRMEDMIDHVKDEQYSYAAVEQLIEKYL
;
A
#
# COMPACT_ATOMS: atom_id res chain seq x y z
N MET A 1 0.37 16.56 -25.57
CA MET A 1 1.16 15.60 -24.76
C MET A 1 0.69 14.20 -25.07
N LYS A 2 1.60 13.25 -25.28
CA LYS A 2 1.23 11.84 -25.49
C LYS A 2 0.66 11.33 -24.16
N GLN A 3 -0.56 10.82 -24.18
CA GLN A 3 -1.20 10.29 -22.99
C GLN A 3 -0.50 8.97 -22.62
N ILE A 4 0.04 8.88 -21.39
CA ILE A 4 0.67 7.66 -20.88
C ILE A 4 -0.42 6.61 -20.65
N THR A 5 -0.20 5.40 -21.14
CA THR A 5 -1.06 4.24 -20.88
C THR A 5 -0.46 3.38 -19.77
N VAL A 6 -1.31 2.73 -18.99
CA VAL A 6 -0.94 1.84 -17.88
C VAL A 6 -1.47 0.44 -18.14
N GLN A 7 -0.65 -0.55 -17.87
CA GLN A 7 -1.06 -1.95 -17.90
C GLN A 7 -1.46 -2.40 -16.48
N LYS A 8 -2.70 -2.85 -16.34
CA LYS A 8 -3.22 -3.42 -15.10
C LYS A 8 -2.72 -4.86 -14.86
N ARG A 9 -2.94 -5.37 -13.65
CA ARG A 9 -2.57 -6.75 -13.26
C ARG A 9 -3.30 -7.82 -14.08
N ASP A 10 -4.50 -7.52 -14.59
CA ASP A 10 -5.30 -8.39 -15.47
C ASP A 10 -4.86 -8.32 -16.94
N GLY A 11 -3.82 -7.53 -17.25
CA GLY A 11 -3.30 -7.32 -18.60
C GLY A 11 -4.03 -6.24 -19.41
N THR A 12 -5.11 -5.66 -18.90
CA THR A 12 -5.83 -4.58 -19.60
C THR A 12 -4.99 -3.31 -19.62
N ARG A 13 -5.17 -2.51 -20.68
CA ARG A 13 -4.52 -1.20 -20.81
C ARG A 13 -5.54 -0.09 -20.75
N GLU A 14 -5.23 0.92 -19.96
CA GLU A 14 -6.06 2.13 -19.85
C GLU A 14 -5.17 3.39 -19.74
N PRO A 15 -5.71 4.59 -19.99
CA PRO A 15 -4.99 5.82 -19.70
C PRO A 15 -4.60 5.91 -18.23
N LEU A 16 -3.40 6.45 -17.95
CA LEU A 16 -2.97 6.70 -16.57
C LEU A 16 -3.96 7.65 -15.88
N ALA A 17 -4.64 7.14 -14.86
CA ALA A 17 -5.50 7.94 -14.00
C ALA A 17 -4.65 8.65 -12.93
N LEU A 18 -4.05 9.78 -13.32
CA LEU A 18 -3.13 10.55 -12.47
C LEU A 18 -3.77 10.92 -11.13
N GLU A 19 -5.05 11.31 -11.15
CA GLU A 19 -5.81 11.68 -9.96
C GLU A 19 -5.91 10.53 -8.93
N LYS A 20 -6.08 9.29 -9.40
CA LYS A 20 -6.12 8.12 -8.51
C LYS A 20 -4.78 7.86 -7.84
N TRP A 21 -3.70 8.00 -8.59
CA TRP A 21 -2.35 7.88 -8.08
C TRP A 21 -2.03 8.99 -7.08
N GLN A 22 -2.36 10.24 -7.38
CA GLN A 22 -2.20 11.38 -6.47
C GLN A 22 -3.01 11.21 -5.18
N ALA A 23 -4.25 10.72 -5.27
CA ALA A 23 -5.07 10.41 -4.10
C ALA A 23 -4.43 9.32 -3.21
N GLN A 24 -3.78 8.31 -3.81
CA GLN A 24 -3.03 7.30 -3.04
C GLN A 24 -1.84 7.92 -2.31
N ILE A 25 -1.08 8.81 -2.96
CA ILE A 25 0.04 9.52 -2.30
C ILE A 25 -0.49 10.40 -1.17
N ALA A 26 -1.58 11.14 -1.40
CA ALA A 26 -2.21 11.94 -0.35
C ALA A 26 -2.59 11.09 0.87
N LYS A 27 -3.16 9.89 0.63
CA LYS A 27 -3.54 8.95 1.69
C LYS A 27 -2.32 8.50 2.52
N VAL A 28 -1.20 8.14 1.90
CA VAL A 28 -0.01 7.70 2.64
C VAL A 28 0.72 8.84 3.35
N CYS A 29 0.60 10.08 2.87
CA CYS A 29 1.13 11.26 3.55
C CYS A 29 0.25 11.75 4.70
N ALA A 30 -1.03 11.36 4.73
CA ALA A 30 -1.99 11.87 5.69
C ALA A 30 -1.55 11.61 7.15
N GLY A 31 -1.59 12.68 7.97
CA GLY A 31 -1.25 12.64 9.39
C GLY A 31 0.25 12.59 9.70
N ILE A 32 1.13 12.68 8.70
CA ILE A 32 2.58 12.71 8.90
C ILE A 32 3.07 14.14 8.65
N ALA A 33 3.73 14.73 9.66
CA ALA A 33 4.28 16.08 9.59
C ALA A 33 5.56 16.13 8.72
N ASP A 34 5.87 17.30 8.19
CA ASP A 34 7.12 17.61 7.49
C ASP A 34 7.37 16.72 6.25
N VAL A 35 6.29 16.33 5.56
CA VAL A 35 6.34 15.60 4.29
C VAL A 35 5.55 16.33 3.22
N SER A 36 6.03 16.27 1.98
CA SER A 36 5.43 16.94 0.83
C SER A 36 4.96 15.93 -0.21
N GLN A 37 3.65 15.85 -0.41
CA GLN A 37 3.05 15.07 -1.48
C GLN A 37 3.62 15.47 -2.85
N SER A 38 3.73 16.77 -3.13
CA SER A 38 4.22 17.30 -4.41
C SER A 38 5.64 16.87 -4.71
N MET A 39 6.50 16.77 -3.70
CA MET A 39 7.89 16.32 -3.90
C MET A 39 7.93 14.85 -4.32
N ILE A 40 7.10 14.01 -3.74
CA ILE A 40 6.96 12.59 -4.12
C ILE A 40 6.46 12.50 -5.56
N GLU A 41 5.42 13.26 -5.90
CA GLU A 41 4.83 13.29 -7.24
C GLU A 41 5.85 13.70 -8.30
N ILE A 42 6.57 14.79 -8.09
CA ILE A 42 7.58 15.28 -9.03
C ILE A 42 8.67 14.23 -9.23
N LYS A 43 9.22 13.65 -8.15
CA LYS A 43 10.26 12.63 -8.25
C LYS A 43 9.79 11.38 -8.97
N ALA A 44 8.60 10.88 -8.65
CA ALA A 44 8.06 9.65 -9.23
C ALA A 44 7.69 9.82 -10.71
N GLN A 45 7.02 10.93 -11.08
CA GLN A 45 6.57 11.18 -12.45
C GLN A 45 7.70 11.21 -13.48
N LEU A 46 8.91 11.61 -13.08
CA LEU A 46 10.10 11.62 -13.95
C LEU A 46 10.45 10.22 -14.50
N HIS A 47 9.97 9.17 -13.85
CA HIS A 47 10.27 7.79 -14.22
C HIS A 47 9.09 7.06 -14.88
N PHE A 48 7.97 7.76 -15.14
CA PHE A 48 6.82 7.16 -15.82
C PHE A 48 7.04 7.12 -17.32
N TYR A 49 6.62 6.02 -17.94
CA TYR A 49 6.71 5.79 -19.37
C TYR A 49 5.43 5.14 -19.92
N ASP A 50 5.21 5.18 -21.22
CA ASP A 50 4.03 4.60 -21.84
C ASP A 50 4.05 3.06 -21.76
N GLY A 51 2.96 2.48 -21.29
CA GLY A 51 2.84 1.04 -21.05
C GLY A 51 3.35 0.56 -19.69
N ILE A 52 3.72 1.48 -18.79
CA ILE A 52 4.12 1.15 -17.41
C ILE A 52 3.04 0.34 -16.70
N THR A 53 3.43 -0.63 -15.88
CA THR A 53 2.48 -1.40 -15.07
C THR A 53 2.11 -0.68 -13.77
N THR A 54 0.93 -0.97 -13.22
CA THR A 54 0.52 -0.43 -11.90
C THR A 54 1.50 -0.83 -10.81
N LYS A 55 2.09 -2.03 -10.88
CA LYS A 55 3.10 -2.50 -9.92
C LYS A 55 4.40 -1.69 -10.00
N GLU A 56 4.83 -1.33 -11.21
CA GLU A 56 6.01 -0.48 -11.40
C GLU A 56 5.75 0.94 -10.90
N ILE A 57 4.55 1.49 -11.11
CA ILE A 57 4.15 2.80 -10.55
C ILE A 57 4.26 2.77 -9.01
N ASP A 58 3.72 1.75 -8.36
CA ASP A 58 3.80 1.59 -6.90
C ASP A 58 5.28 1.50 -6.45
N GLY A 59 6.12 0.74 -7.16
CA GLY A 59 7.56 0.61 -6.86
C GLY A 59 8.36 1.89 -7.07
N ILE A 60 8.08 2.62 -8.16
CA ILE A 60 8.70 3.94 -8.44
C ILE A 60 8.29 4.95 -7.36
N THR A 61 7.01 4.96 -6.99
CA THR A 61 6.50 5.82 -5.92
C THR A 61 7.19 5.52 -4.59
N LEU A 62 7.30 4.24 -4.22
CA LEU A 62 8.02 3.84 -3.01
C LEU A 62 9.47 4.31 -3.04
N ARG A 63 10.19 4.10 -4.14
CA ARG A 63 11.58 4.55 -4.30
C ARG A 63 11.70 6.06 -4.17
N ALA A 64 10.81 6.83 -4.81
CA ALA A 64 10.79 8.28 -4.69
C ALA A 64 10.59 8.76 -3.24
N ILE A 65 9.78 8.05 -2.45
CA ILE A 65 9.59 8.33 -1.02
C ILE A 65 10.85 7.98 -0.23
N VAL A 66 11.46 6.81 -0.47
CA VAL A 66 12.68 6.36 0.22
C VAL A 66 13.84 7.33 -0.01
N ASP A 67 13.98 7.85 -1.24
CA ASP A 67 15.00 8.85 -1.57
C ASP A 67 14.83 10.20 -0.83
N LEU A 68 13.66 10.44 -0.23
CA LEU A 68 13.39 11.62 0.57
C LEU A 68 13.64 11.41 2.08
N ILE A 69 13.99 10.19 2.51
CA ILE A 69 14.35 9.91 3.91
C ILE A 69 15.69 10.55 4.29
N ASP A 70 16.59 10.71 3.32
CA ASP A 70 17.93 11.27 3.54
C ASP A 70 17.86 12.79 3.76
N VAL A 71 18.10 13.16 5.00
CA VAL A 71 18.13 14.56 5.47
C VAL A 71 19.50 15.21 5.29
N GLU A 72 20.58 14.42 5.23
CA GLU A 72 21.94 14.95 5.16
C GLU A 72 22.26 15.54 3.79
N SER A 73 21.72 14.94 2.73
CA SER A 73 21.98 15.35 1.36
C SER A 73 21.25 16.64 0.96
N ASN A 74 20.03 16.84 1.48
CA ASN A 74 19.23 18.04 1.21
C ASN A 74 18.17 18.27 2.29
N PRO A 75 18.50 18.98 3.37
CA PRO A 75 17.59 19.20 4.52
C PRO A 75 16.35 20.02 4.16
N ASP A 76 16.36 20.77 3.05
CA ASP A 76 15.20 21.53 2.59
C ASP A 76 14.16 20.66 1.85
N VAL A 77 14.53 19.46 1.46
CA VAL A 77 13.70 18.55 0.65
C VAL A 77 13.41 17.24 1.35
N GLY A 78 14.40 16.67 2.05
CA GLY A 78 14.30 15.39 2.75
C GLY A 78 13.92 15.55 4.22
N HIS A 79 13.25 14.56 4.79
CA HIS A 79 12.93 14.48 6.21
C HIS A 79 12.79 13.02 6.67
N THR A 80 13.23 12.73 7.91
CA THR A 80 13.15 11.37 8.49
C THR A 80 11.72 10.82 8.53
N ASN A 81 10.70 11.67 8.59
CA ASN A 81 9.29 11.25 8.62
C ASN A 81 8.84 10.55 7.33
N TYR A 82 9.56 10.71 6.21
CA TYR A 82 9.29 9.93 5.00
C TYR A 82 9.46 8.42 5.21
N GLN A 83 10.16 7.96 6.27
CA GLN A 83 10.20 6.54 6.62
C GLN A 83 8.82 5.97 6.95
N TYR A 84 7.92 6.77 7.54
CA TYR A 84 6.54 6.35 7.82
C TYR A 84 5.65 6.41 6.57
N VAL A 85 5.88 7.40 5.70
CA VAL A 85 5.22 7.43 4.38
C VAL A 85 5.60 6.21 3.56
N ALA A 86 6.90 5.87 3.52
CA ALA A 86 7.40 4.68 2.85
C ALA A 86 6.83 3.39 3.47
N GLY A 87 6.71 3.33 4.80
CA GLY A 87 6.07 2.22 5.52
C GLY A 87 4.61 2.03 5.10
N LYS A 88 3.80 3.10 5.08
CA LYS A 88 2.41 3.07 4.61
C LYS A 88 2.30 2.66 3.14
N GLN A 89 3.17 3.20 2.27
CA GLN A 89 3.19 2.82 0.86
C GLN A 89 3.53 1.33 0.68
N ARG A 90 4.53 0.83 1.39
CA ARG A 90 4.94 -0.57 1.32
C ARG A 90 3.87 -1.52 1.85
N LEU A 91 3.22 -1.16 2.95
CA LEU A 91 2.08 -1.90 3.50
C LEU A 91 0.90 -1.93 2.51
N SER A 92 0.59 -0.80 1.85
CA SER A 92 -0.44 -0.74 0.81
C SER A 92 -0.14 -1.68 -0.36
N MET A 93 1.13 -1.75 -0.79
CA MET A 93 1.57 -2.68 -1.84
C MET A 93 1.39 -4.14 -1.40
N LEU A 94 1.78 -4.48 -0.17
CA LEU A 94 1.60 -5.80 0.41
C LEU A 94 0.11 -6.20 0.46
N ARG A 95 -0.74 -5.31 0.99
CA ARG A 95 -2.21 -5.52 1.02
C ARG A 95 -2.77 -5.78 -0.37
N LYS A 96 -2.30 -5.03 -1.37
CA LYS A 96 -2.72 -5.22 -2.75
C LYS A 96 -2.26 -6.55 -3.35
N ASP A 97 -1.07 -7.03 -2.97
CA ASP A 97 -0.58 -8.34 -3.40
C ASP A 97 -1.38 -9.48 -2.75
N VAL A 98 -1.73 -9.36 -1.47
CA VAL A 98 -2.45 -10.40 -0.70
C VAL A 98 -3.96 -10.35 -0.97
N TYR A 99 -4.56 -9.18 -0.98
CA TYR A 99 -6.02 -9.00 -1.02
C TYR A 99 -6.56 -8.53 -2.37
N GLY A 100 -5.70 -8.03 -3.26
CA GLY A 100 -6.12 -7.37 -4.50
C GLY A 100 -6.59 -5.92 -4.31
N SER A 101 -6.55 -5.39 -3.08
CA SER A 101 -7.00 -4.06 -2.69
C SER A 101 -5.99 -3.39 -1.75
N TYR A 102 -5.98 -2.07 -1.69
CA TYR A 102 -5.13 -1.32 -0.75
C TYR A 102 -5.64 -1.39 0.69
N ASP A 103 -6.93 -1.60 0.87
CA ASP A 103 -7.56 -1.78 2.17
C ASP A 103 -7.82 -3.26 2.43
N PRO A 104 -7.61 -3.78 3.66
CA PRO A 104 -7.90 -5.16 3.99
C PRO A 104 -9.41 -5.41 3.89
N PRO A 105 -9.84 -6.56 3.35
CA PRO A 105 -11.23 -6.97 3.43
C PRO A 105 -11.62 -7.25 4.88
N HIS A 106 -12.93 -7.25 5.15
CA HIS A 106 -13.47 -7.65 6.44
C HIS A 106 -13.02 -9.07 6.83
N LEU A 107 -12.70 -9.31 8.10
CA LEU A 107 -12.15 -10.58 8.59
C LEU A 107 -13.01 -11.78 8.17
N TYR A 108 -14.34 -11.67 8.27
CA TYR A 108 -15.25 -12.73 7.86
C TYR A 108 -15.10 -13.11 6.39
N GLU A 109 -14.91 -12.13 5.50
CA GLU A 109 -14.69 -12.38 4.07
C GLU A 109 -13.33 -13.07 3.81
N ILE A 110 -12.30 -12.70 4.57
CA ILE A 110 -11.00 -13.36 4.52
C ILE A 110 -11.13 -14.83 4.92
N VAL A 111 -11.82 -15.11 6.03
CA VAL A 111 -12.02 -16.48 6.53
C VAL A 111 -12.83 -17.31 5.54
N LYS A 112 -13.96 -16.81 5.03
CA LYS A 112 -14.76 -17.50 4.00
C LYS A 112 -13.93 -17.86 2.76
N ARG A 113 -13.16 -16.91 2.26
CA ARG A 113 -12.28 -17.13 1.10
C ARG A 113 -11.24 -18.21 1.38
N ASN A 114 -10.59 -18.15 2.54
CA ASN A 114 -9.53 -19.09 2.91
C ASN A 114 -10.06 -20.50 3.20
N VAL A 115 -11.27 -20.62 3.72
CA VAL A 115 -11.98 -21.91 3.83
C VAL A 115 -12.30 -22.45 2.43
N ALA A 116 -12.85 -21.62 1.55
CA ALA A 116 -13.19 -22.02 0.18
C ALA A 116 -11.97 -22.49 -0.64
N THR A 117 -10.79 -21.94 -0.36
CA THR A 117 -9.52 -22.34 -1.02
C THR A 117 -8.78 -23.48 -0.29
N GLY A 118 -9.33 -23.99 0.82
CA GLY A 118 -8.72 -25.07 1.61
C GLY A 118 -7.52 -24.64 2.46
N LEU A 119 -7.28 -23.32 2.60
CA LEU A 119 -6.23 -22.80 3.49
C LEU A 119 -6.63 -22.86 4.96
N TYR A 120 -7.92 -22.73 5.24
CA TYR A 120 -8.49 -22.85 6.58
C TYR A 120 -9.48 -24.01 6.66
N THR A 121 -9.62 -24.58 7.85
CA THR A 121 -10.58 -25.64 8.13
C THR A 121 -12.02 -25.13 8.10
N PRO A 122 -12.98 -25.88 7.49
CA PRO A 122 -14.38 -25.47 7.43
C PRO A 122 -15.05 -25.28 8.80
N GLU A 123 -14.58 -26.01 9.81
CA GLU A 123 -15.10 -25.96 11.19
C GLU A 123 -15.04 -24.55 11.79
N LEU A 124 -14.14 -23.68 11.31
CA LEU A 124 -14.10 -22.27 11.74
C LEU A 124 -15.41 -21.54 11.47
N LEU A 125 -16.08 -21.84 10.35
CA LEU A 125 -17.38 -21.26 10.02
C LEU A 125 -18.55 -21.92 10.75
N GLU A 126 -18.34 -23.12 11.31
CA GLU A 126 -19.31 -23.82 12.14
C GLU A 126 -19.23 -23.37 13.61
N TRP A 127 -18.00 -23.11 14.11
CA TRP A 127 -17.75 -22.74 15.51
C TRP A 127 -18.13 -21.29 15.83
N TYR A 128 -18.01 -20.39 14.85
CA TYR A 128 -18.23 -18.97 15.03
C TYR A 128 -19.29 -18.47 14.06
N SER A 129 -20.26 -17.75 14.59
CA SER A 129 -21.29 -17.08 13.80
C SER A 129 -20.72 -15.85 13.10
N GLU A 130 -21.43 -15.33 12.09
CA GLU A 130 -21.08 -14.07 11.44
C GLU A 130 -21.01 -12.91 12.44
N GLU A 131 -21.87 -12.92 13.47
CA GLU A 131 -21.84 -11.91 14.53
C GLU A 131 -20.57 -12.01 15.39
N ASP A 132 -20.04 -13.20 15.62
CA ASP A 132 -18.76 -13.38 16.31
C ASP A 132 -17.60 -12.85 15.47
N TRP A 133 -17.60 -13.11 14.16
CA TRP A 133 -16.59 -12.55 13.25
C TRP A 133 -16.64 -11.02 13.19
N ASN A 134 -17.83 -10.42 13.22
CA ASN A 134 -17.98 -8.97 13.28
C ASN A 134 -17.41 -8.40 14.57
N ARG A 135 -17.64 -9.04 15.71
CA ARG A 135 -17.03 -8.64 17.00
C ARG A 135 -15.51 -8.78 16.99
N MET A 136 -14.96 -9.80 16.33
CA MET A 136 -13.51 -9.97 16.18
C MET A 136 -12.92 -8.89 15.27
N GLU A 137 -13.60 -8.53 14.18
CA GLU A 137 -13.20 -7.42 13.31
C GLU A 137 -13.11 -6.09 14.08
N ASP A 138 -14.09 -5.79 14.93
CA ASP A 138 -14.11 -4.58 15.76
C ASP A 138 -12.92 -4.49 16.74
N MET A 139 -12.25 -5.61 17.02
CA MET A 139 -11.04 -5.66 17.84
C MET A 139 -9.76 -5.40 17.07
N ILE A 140 -9.81 -5.42 15.74
CA ILE A 140 -8.67 -5.18 14.85
C ILE A 140 -8.52 -3.67 14.61
N ASP A 141 -7.41 -3.10 15.05
CA ASP A 141 -7.09 -1.69 14.83
C ASP A 141 -6.12 -1.55 13.65
N HIS A 142 -6.63 -1.43 12.45
CA HIS A 142 -5.83 -1.26 11.23
C HIS A 142 -5.01 0.04 11.19
N VAL A 143 -5.34 1.03 12.02
CA VAL A 143 -4.57 2.28 12.13
C VAL A 143 -3.19 2.02 12.74
N LYS A 144 -3.07 1.02 13.61
CA LYS A 144 -1.78 0.63 14.21
C LYS A 144 -0.80 0.11 13.17
N ASP A 145 -1.27 -0.57 12.13
CA ASP A 145 -0.43 -1.06 11.05
C ASP A 145 0.25 0.09 10.30
N GLU A 146 -0.41 1.25 10.22
CA GLU A 146 0.09 2.42 9.52
C GLU A 146 1.19 3.19 10.28
N GLN A 147 1.50 2.78 11.51
CA GLN A 147 2.53 3.40 12.35
C GLN A 147 3.93 2.77 12.13
N TYR A 148 4.01 1.68 11.36
CA TYR A 148 5.28 1.04 11.07
C TYR A 148 6.16 1.89 10.14
N SER A 149 7.45 1.97 10.47
CA SER A 149 8.45 2.53 9.55
C SER A 149 8.69 1.58 8.37
N TYR A 150 9.27 2.10 7.30
CA TYR A 150 9.66 1.30 6.13
C TYR A 150 10.51 0.08 6.50
N ALA A 151 11.54 0.29 7.33
CA ALA A 151 12.42 -0.78 7.77
C ALA A 151 11.67 -1.87 8.56
N ALA A 152 10.69 -1.49 9.40
CA ALA A 152 9.88 -2.45 10.13
C ALA A 152 9.00 -3.29 9.21
N VAL A 153 8.36 -2.68 8.20
CA VAL A 153 7.54 -3.41 7.21
C VAL A 153 8.40 -4.36 6.37
N GLU A 154 9.59 -3.91 5.92
CA GLU A 154 10.52 -4.79 5.18
C GLU A 154 10.97 -5.99 6.03
N GLN A 155 11.29 -5.79 7.31
CA GLN A 155 11.63 -6.88 8.21
C GLN A 155 10.50 -7.89 8.37
N LEU A 156 9.25 -7.43 8.45
CA LEU A 156 8.09 -8.33 8.52
C LEU A 156 7.99 -9.18 7.25
N ILE A 157 8.15 -8.55 6.08
CA ILE A 157 8.07 -9.24 4.79
C ILE A 157 9.22 -10.25 4.62
N GLU A 158 10.46 -9.85 4.89
CA GLU A 158 11.63 -10.69 4.68
C GLU A 158 11.72 -11.87 5.64
N LYS A 159 11.20 -11.73 6.86
CA LYS A 159 11.35 -12.78 7.90
C LYS A 159 10.15 -13.68 8.06
N TYR A 160 8.94 -13.21 7.69
CA TYR A 160 7.70 -13.90 8.05
C TYR A 160 6.76 -14.17 6.87
N LEU A 161 7.05 -13.65 5.69
CA LEU A 161 6.27 -13.84 4.45
C LEU A 161 7.12 -14.39 3.33
#